data_0386f3bcf888aece53b83e31925790cb
#
_entry.id   0386f3bcf888aece53b83e31925790cb
#
_cell.length_a   1.000
_cell.length_b   1.000
_cell.length_c   1.000
_cell.angle_alpha   90.00
_cell.angle_beta   90.00
_cell.angle_gamma   90.00
#
_symmetry.space_group_name_H-M   'P 1'
#
loop_
_entity.id
_entity.type
_entity.pdbx_description
1 polymer ?
#
loop_
_entity_poly.entity_id
_entity_poly.type
_entity_poly.pdbx_seq_one_letter_code
_entity_poly.pdbx_strand_id
1 'polypeptide(L)'
;DMDVKEEISTIKQINSEATPIVSLSVTNLDIEVEEGKVYKDSFFIESENKVPIEGYVCTTSDKVETEAERLEGTRQEIPFYFKGKLATAGNTFEGDIVLITNGGEYNIPYCVKVIHKFVESSGGRISTMDEFVQIYENNRNEAVDLFFLPNFEEVFLQGKPEQKELYHSLMKSRSKSLILEEFLTAAGYKNTSFLDVSQDKLVLEEEDSSAQLELLLTQPGYVEGSIYSEKGQIQISRERFSSDDFTDGKLLFNVERKQNLLNGSDIIHIDTVRQDIEISVEWWAKQTALTKEKEKKLYLKKKRAQLMHNYLYFRTGSIAFEDFAEDSGH
;
A
#
# COMPACT_ATOMS: atom_id res chain seq x y z
N ASP A 1 -77.09 11.70 -54.59
CA ASP A 1 -76.06 10.60 -54.69
C ASP A 1 -74.64 11.10 -54.91
N MET A 2 -74.41 12.36 -55.14
CA MET A 2 -73.07 12.92 -55.24
C MET A 2 -72.49 13.36 -53.86
N ASP A 3 -73.34 13.85 -52.97
CA ASP A 3 -73.00 14.38 -51.67
C ASP A 3 -72.37 13.30 -50.72
N VAL A 4 -72.95 12.10 -50.73
CA VAL A 4 -72.52 11.04 -49.85
C VAL A 4 -71.11 10.45 -50.24
N LYS A 5 -70.81 10.53 -51.54
CA LYS A 5 -69.45 10.08 -52.02
C LYS A 5 -68.32 11.07 -51.67
N GLU A 6 -68.66 12.40 -51.70
CA GLU A 6 -67.75 13.46 -51.28
C GLU A 6 -67.50 13.44 -49.76
N GLU A 7 -68.59 13.27 -48.97
CA GLU A 7 -68.47 13.10 -47.51
C GLU A 7 -67.66 11.86 -47.16
N ILE A 8 -67.87 10.71 -47.81
CA ILE A 8 -67.09 9.49 -47.60
C ILE A 8 -65.64 9.67 -48.05
N SER A 9 -65.40 10.45 -49.12
CA SER A 9 -63.98 10.74 -49.54
C SER A 9 -63.29 11.70 -48.57
N THR A 10 -64.04 12.69 -48.05
CA THR A 10 -63.51 13.62 -47.04
C THR A 10 -63.33 12.94 -45.72
N ILE A 11 -64.22 12.03 -45.30
CA ILE A 11 -64.00 11.20 -44.09
C ILE A 11 -62.82 10.23 -44.29
N LYS A 12 -62.63 9.69 -45.49
CA LYS A 12 -61.40 8.86 -45.80
C LYS A 12 -60.15 9.71 -45.86
N GLN A 13 -60.16 10.95 -46.26
CA GLN A 13 -59.03 11.87 -46.21
C GLN A 13 -58.72 12.35 -44.80
N ILE A 14 -59.74 12.52 -43.94
CA ILE A 14 -59.55 12.89 -42.53
C ILE A 14 -59.02 11.71 -41.75
N ASN A 15 -59.21 10.43 -42.14
CA ASN A 15 -58.71 9.23 -41.49
C ASN A 15 -57.35 8.75 -42.04
N SER A 16 -56.71 9.48 -42.94
CA SER A 16 -55.34 9.21 -43.38
C SER A 16 -54.35 10.21 -42.77
N GLU A 17 -54.46 10.52 -41.48
CA GLU A 17 -53.32 11.06 -40.78
C GLU A 17 -52.21 10.02 -40.87
N ALA A 18 -51.12 10.40 -41.53
CA ALA A 18 -49.97 9.53 -41.62
C ALA A 18 -49.52 9.21 -40.22
N THR A 19 -49.51 7.93 -39.86
CA THR A 19 -49.00 7.49 -38.54
C THR A 19 -47.48 7.60 -38.50
N PRO A 20 -46.89 8.05 -37.40
CA PRO A 20 -45.41 8.08 -37.29
C PRO A 20 -44.83 6.65 -37.30
N ILE A 21 -43.75 6.50 -38.07
CA ILE A 21 -42.91 5.28 -38.01
C ILE A 21 -41.87 5.54 -36.94
N VAL A 22 -42.09 4.92 -35.76
CA VAL A 22 -41.26 5.18 -34.58
C VAL A 22 -40.07 4.29 -34.56
N SER A 23 -38.88 4.87 -34.34
CA SER A 23 -37.66 4.17 -34.01
C SER A 23 -37.13 4.60 -32.62
N LEU A 24 -36.52 3.67 -31.94
CA LEU A 24 -35.93 3.86 -30.61
C LEU A 24 -34.41 3.67 -30.69
N SER A 25 -33.65 4.51 -29.97
CA SER A 25 -32.18 4.37 -29.93
C SER A 25 -31.73 3.17 -29.12
N VAL A 26 -32.64 2.56 -28.32
CA VAL A 26 -32.36 1.37 -27.51
C VAL A 26 -33.49 0.37 -27.62
N THR A 27 -33.21 -0.90 -27.50
CA THR A 27 -34.17 -2.01 -27.49
C THR A 27 -34.37 -2.63 -26.10
N ASN A 28 -33.32 -2.52 -25.26
CA ASN A 28 -33.28 -2.95 -23.87
C ASN A 28 -32.26 -2.12 -23.10
N LEU A 29 -32.31 -2.11 -21.77
CA LEU A 29 -31.44 -1.40 -20.89
C LEU A 29 -30.87 -2.37 -19.85
N ASP A 30 -29.59 -2.75 -19.99
CA ASP A 30 -28.83 -3.51 -19.00
C ASP A 30 -27.96 -2.54 -18.21
N ILE A 31 -28.29 -2.35 -16.93
CA ILE A 31 -27.71 -1.30 -16.08
C ILE A 31 -27.00 -1.94 -14.89
N GLU A 32 -25.77 -1.54 -14.66
CA GLU A 32 -25.06 -1.80 -13.40
C GLU A 32 -24.97 -0.50 -12.59
N VAL A 33 -25.37 -0.56 -11.31
CA VAL A 33 -25.32 0.60 -10.41
C VAL A 33 -24.72 0.20 -9.07
N GLU A 34 -23.81 1.02 -8.54
CA GLU A 34 -23.30 0.80 -7.21
C GLU A 34 -24.36 1.03 -6.13
N GLU A 35 -24.30 0.27 -5.07
CA GLU A 35 -25.16 0.37 -3.90
C GLU A 35 -25.23 1.81 -3.37
N GLY A 36 -26.44 2.30 -3.17
CA GLY A 36 -26.73 3.65 -2.65
C GLY A 36 -26.59 4.78 -3.67
N LYS A 37 -26.21 4.51 -4.92
CA LYS A 37 -26.14 5.52 -5.99
C LYS A 37 -27.44 5.59 -6.79
N VAL A 38 -27.67 6.76 -7.37
CA VAL A 38 -28.73 6.97 -8.38
C VAL A 38 -28.06 6.86 -9.75
N TYR A 39 -28.64 6.03 -10.62
CA TYR A 39 -28.21 5.95 -12.02
C TYR A 39 -29.07 6.87 -12.85
N LYS A 40 -28.48 7.63 -13.78
CA LYS A 40 -29.17 8.49 -14.74
C LYS A 40 -28.62 8.24 -16.13
N ASP A 41 -29.53 8.15 -17.10
CA ASP A 41 -29.20 8.02 -18.50
C ASP A 41 -30.41 8.53 -19.34
N SER A 42 -30.30 8.48 -20.68
CA SER A 42 -31.35 8.86 -21.59
C SER A 42 -31.33 8.00 -22.85
N PHE A 43 -32.47 7.90 -23.50
CA PHE A 43 -32.62 7.34 -24.84
C PHE A 43 -33.47 8.28 -25.72
N PHE A 44 -33.42 8.03 -27.04
CA PHE A 44 -34.18 8.84 -28.01
C PHE A 44 -35.29 8.04 -28.64
N ILE A 45 -36.42 8.75 -28.85
CA ILE A 45 -37.50 8.33 -29.74
C ILE A 45 -37.48 9.25 -30.96
N GLU A 46 -37.61 8.69 -32.16
CA GLU A 46 -37.57 9.42 -33.41
C GLU A 46 -38.62 8.89 -34.41
N SER A 47 -39.22 9.79 -35.19
CA SER A 47 -40.11 9.45 -36.30
C SER A 47 -39.33 9.41 -37.61
N GLU A 48 -39.17 8.25 -38.22
CA GLU A 48 -38.44 8.06 -39.49
C GLU A 48 -39.13 8.78 -40.67
N ASN A 49 -40.46 8.88 -40.65
CA ASN A 49 -41.27 9.52 -41.71
C ASN A 49 -41.58 11.00 -41.40
N LYS A 50 -40.98 11.58 -40.34
CA LYS A 50 -41.17 12.99 -39.90
C LYS A 50 -42.60 13.38 -39.53
N VAL A 51 -43.46 12.41 -39.33
CA VAL A 51 -44.80 12.66 -38.76
C VAL A 51 -44.63 12.85 -37.23
N PRO A 52 -45.24 13.88 -36.63
CA PRO A 52 -45.09 14.12 -35.20
C PRO A 52 -45.59 12.93 -34.36
N ILE A 53 -44.77 12.56 -33.37
CA ILE A 53 -45.13 11.59 -32.35
C ILE A 53 -45.91 12.33 -31.28
N GLU A 54 -47.03 11.80 -30.86
CA GLU A 54 -47.79 12.23 -29.70
C GLU A 54 -48.10 11.02 -28.83
N GLY A 55 -47.91 11.17 -27.52
CA GLY A 55 -48.11 10.04 -26.61
C GLY A 55 -47.65 10.26 -25.19
N TYR A 56 -47.51 9.17 -24.46
CA TYR A 56 -47.13 9.16 -23.07
C TYR A 56 -46.02 8.11 -22.86
N VAL A 57 -45.18 8.38 -21.87
CA VAL A 57 -44.20 7.41 -21.37
C VAL A 57 -44.50 7.11 -19.89
N CYS A 58 -44.44 5.84 -19.53
CA CYS A 58 -44.59 5.39 -18.14
C CYS A 58 -43.67 4.21 -17.86
N THR A 59 -43.52 3.89 -16.60
CA THR A 59 -42.70 2.75 -16.14
C THR A 59 -43.55 1.76 -15.38
N THR A 60 -43.21 0.48 -15.44
CA THR A 60 -43.94 -0.59 -14.74
C THR A 60 -43.53 -0.74 -13.27
N SER A 61 -42.50 -0.01 -12.83
CA SER A 61 -41.98 -0.05 -11.46
C SER A 61 -41.69 1.36 -10.94
N ASP A 62 -41.85 1.57 -9.64
CA ASP A 62 -41.50 2.80 -8.91
C ASP A 62 -39.99 3.02 -8.72
N LYS A 63 -39.17 2.07 -9.13
CA LYS A 63 -37.68 2.12 -9.00
C LYS A 63 -37.05 2.88 -10.16
N VAL A 64 -37.65 2.81 -11.36
CA VAL A 64 -37.19 3.58 -12.52
C VAL A 64 -38.27 4.63 -12.84
N GLU A 65 -37.85 5.87 -13.00
CA GLU A 65 -38.72 6.99 -13.38
C GLU A 65 -38.17 7.68 -14.62
N THR A 66 -39.04 8.21 -15.45
CA THR A 66 -38.72 9.07 -16.58
C THR A 66 -39.00 10.53 -16.22
N GLU A 67 -38.18 11.47 -16.67
CA GLU A 67 -38.41 12.90 -16.46
C GLU A 67 -39.51 13.43 -17.36
N ALA A 68 -39.73 12.80 -18.53
CA ALA A 68 -40.79 13.13 -19.46
C ALA A 68 -41.97 12.16 -19.27
N GLU A 69 -43.17 12.69 -19.05
CA GLU A 69 -44.40 11.90 -19.03
C GLU A 69 -45.13 11.95 -20.38
N ARG A 70 -44.88 12.99 -21.21
CA ARG A 70 -45.52 13.25 -22.48
C ARG A 70 -44.51 13.25 -23.63
N LEU A 71 -44.91 12.69 -24.75
CA LEU A 71 -44.13 12.61 -25.98
C LEU A 71 -44.70 13.56 -27.00
N GLU A 72 -43.84 14.43 -27.58
CA GLU A 72 -44.26 15.43 -28.59
C GLU A 72 -43.12 15.67 -29.60
N GLY A 73 -43.47 15.79 -30.88
CA GLY A 73 -42.55 16.16 -31.93
C GLY A 73 -42.00 14.99 -32.74
N THR A 74 -41.03 15.24 -33.59
CA THR A 74 -40.43 14.22 -34.48
C THR A 74 -39.23 13.51 -33.90
N ARG A 75 -38.64 14.09 -32.84
CA ARG A 75 -37.52 13.51 -32.08
C ARG A 75 -37.53 14.07 -30.69
N GLN A 76 -37.38 13.19 -29.68
CA GLN A 76 -37.33 13.59 -28.29
C GLN A 76 -36.35 12.71 -27.54
N GLU A 77 -35.57 13.33 -26.64
CA GLU A 77 -34.75 12.66 -25.64
C GLU A 77 -35.64 12.36 -24.42
N ILE A 78 -35.49 11.14 -23.90
CA ILE A 78 -36.24 10.66 -22.73
C ILE A 78 -35.21 10.32 -21.64
N PRO A 79 -34.93 11.28 -20.74
CA PRO A 79 -34.11 11.01 -19.57
C PRO A 79 -34.85 10.10 -18.58
N PHE A 80 -34.14 9.17 -18.00
CA PHE A 80 -34.64 8.29 -16.96
C PHE A 80 -33.64 8.13 -15.85
N TYR A 81 -34.08 7.70 -14.67
CA TYR A 81 -33.23 7.44 -13.55
C TYR A 81 -33.73 6.27 -12.70
N PHE A 82 -32.76 5.52 -12.12
CA PHE A 82 -33.04 4.49 -11.15
C PHE A 82 -32.83 5.01 -9.72
N LYS A 83 -33.81 4.80 -8.85
CA LYS A 83 -33.79 5.23 -7.43
C LYS A 83 -33.03 4.23 -6.55
N GLY A 84 -31.72 4.21 -6.65
CA GLY A 84 -30.87 3.22 -5.98
C GLY A 84 -30.55 3.47 -4.50
N LYS A 85 -31.03 4.58 -3.87
CA LYS A 85 -30.64 4.98 -2.51
C LYS A 85 -30.84 3.90 -1.43
N LEU A 86 -31.86 3.05 -1.57
CA LEU A 86 -32.20 1.97 -0.63
C LEU A 86 -31.94 0.58 -1.22
N ALA A 87 -31.36 0.51 -2.38
CA ALA A 87 -31.04 -0.74 -3.03
C ALA A 87 -29.70 -1.29 -2.48
N THR A 88 -29.69 -2.56 -2.12
CA THR A 88 -28.49 -3.27 -1.62
C THR A 88 -27.84 -4.09 -2.73
N ALA A 89 -26.53 -4.24 -2.65
CA ALA A 89 -25.79 -5.04 -3.61
C ALA A 89 -26.30 -6.49 -3.67
N GLY A 90 -26.28 -7.08 -4.87
CA GLY A 90 -26.85 -8.39 -5.17
C GLY A 90 -28.32 -8.34 -5.58
N ASN A 91 -29.04 -7.23 -5.39
CA ASN A 91 -30.41 -7.09 -5.86
C ASN A 91 -30.45 -6.82 -7.36
N THR A 92 -31.46 -7.39 -8.01
CA THR A 92 -31.78 -7.13 -9.43
C THR A 92 -33.21 -6.62 -9.50
N PHE A 93 -33.41 -5.55 -10.27
CA PHE A 93 -34.70 -4.95 -10.52
C PHE A 93 -35.02 -5.00 -12.01
N GLU A 94 -36.14 -5.58 -12.36
CA GLU A 94 -36.61 -5.72 -13.74
C GLU A 94 -37.94 -5.00 -13.95
N GLY A 95 -38.17 -4.53 -15.16
CA GLY A 95 -39.40 -3.87 -15.55
C GLY A 95 -39.32 -3.35 -16.98
N ASP A 96 -40.30 -2.55 -17.37
CA ASP A 96 -40.38 -1.98 -18.71
C ASP A 96 -40.58 -0.46 -18.62
N ILE A 97 -39.97 0.28 -19.55
CA ILE A 97 -40.37 1.62 -19.92
C ILE A 97 -41.33 1.48 -21.10
N VAL A 98 -42.58 1.90 -20.91
CA VAL A 98 -43.66 1.74 -21.88
C VAL A 98 -43.96 3.10 -22.54
N LEU A 99 -43.89 3.13 -23.87
CA LEU A 99 -44.26 4.29 -24.67
C LEU A 99 -45.54 4.01 -25.44
N ILE A 100 -46.58 4.76 -25.16
CA ILE A 100 -47.86 4.67 -25.82
C ILE A 100 -48.01 5.88 -26.75
N THR A 101 -47.93 5.64 -28.05
CA THR A 101 -47.89 6.71 -29.05
C THR A 101 -48.98 6.55 -30.08
N ASN A 102 -49.22 7.62 -30.87
CA ASN A 102 -50.07 7.57 -32.03
C ASN A 102 -49.54 6.68 -33.18
N GLY A 103 -48.27 6.19 -33.05
CA GLY A 103 -47.65 5.22 -33.94
C GLY A 103 -47.64 3.78 -33.43
N GLY A 104 -48.14 3.55 -32.20
CA GLY A 104 -48.17 2.22 -31.55
C GLY A 104 -47.65 2.22 -30.13
N GLU A 105 -47.59 1.05 -29.55
CA GLU A 105 -47.03 0.80 -28.20
C GLU A 105 -45.66 0.16 -28.32
N TYR A 106 -44.70 0.66 -27.53
CA TYR A 106 -43.29 0.20 -27.52
C TYR A 106 -42.87 -0.07 -26.09
N ASN A 107 -42.28 -1.23 -25.84
CA ASN A 107 -41.79 -1.63 -24.56
C ASN A 107 -40.26 -1.72 -24.60
N ILE A 108 -39.57 -1.07 -23.69
CA ILE A 108 -38.13 -1.15 -23.49
C ILE A 108 -37.90 -1.85 -22.16
N PRO A 109 -37.57 -3.17 -22.18
CA PRO A 109 -37.25 -3.89 -20.95
C PRO A 109 -35.96 -3.36 -20.35
N TYR A 110 -35.93 -3.27 -19.03
CA TYR A 110 -34.73 -2.95 -18.31
C TYR A 110 -34.40 -4.01 -17.24
N CYS A 111 -33.09 -4.21 -17.01
CA CYS A 111 -32.56 -5.00 -15.93
C CYS A 111 -31.49 -4.17 -15.20
N VAL A 112 -31.76 -3.81 -13.94
CA VAL A 112 -30.81 -3.05 -13.11
C VAL A 112 -30.22 -3.98 -12.07
N LYS A 113 -28.89 -4.21 -12.16
CA LYS A 113 -28.12 -4.98 -11.19
C LYS A 113 -27.42 -4.04 -10.23
N VAL A 114 -27.68 -4.19 -8.94
CA VAL A 114 -26.99 -3.42 -7.89
C VAL A 114 -25.74 -4.17 -7.49
N ILE A 115 -24.60 -3.52 -7.66
CA ILE A 115 -23.28 -4.07 -7.35
C ILE A 115 -22.71 -3.41 -6.10
N HIS A 116 -21.76 -4.09 -5.44
CA HIS A 116 -21.00 -3.50 -4.35
C HIS A 116 -20.21 -2.29 -4.87
N LYS A 117 -19.94 -1.33 -3.98
CA LYS A 117 -18.96 -0.28 -4.26
C LYS A 117 -17.62 -0.93 -4.56
N PHE A 118 -16.89 -0.40 -5.50
CA PHE A 118 -15.62 -0.94 -5.94
C PHE A 118 -14.58 0.16 -6.17
N VAL A 119 -13.32 -0.28 -6.25
CA VAL A 119 -12.21 0.54 -6.70
C VAL A 119 -11.61 -0.12 -7.93
N GLU A 120 -11.22 0.67 -8.92
CA GLU A 120 -10.49 0.17 -10.09
C GLU A 120 -9.02 -0.04 -9.71
N SER A 121 -8.50 -1.23 -9.98
CA SER A 121 -7.09 -1.60 -9.86
C SER A 121 -6.53 -2.01 -11.21
N SER A 122 -5.21 -2.22 -11.30
CA SER A 122 -4.55 -2.72 -12.52
C SER A 122 -5.07 -4.10 -12.95
N GLY A 123 -5.57 -4.90 -12.00
CA GLY A 123 -6.15 -6.24 -12.24
C GLY A 123 -7.67 -6.23 -12.48
N GLY A 124 -8.34 -5.06 -12.41
CA GLY A 124 -9.78 -4.92 -12.53
C GLY A 124 -10.45 -4.33 -11.30
N ARG A 125 -11.76 -4.50 -11.18
CA ARG A 125 -12.55 -4.00 -10.06
C ARG A 125 -12.34 -4.86 -8.82
N ILE A 126 -12.10 -4.21 -7.68
CA ILE A 126 -12.01 -4.84 -6.37
C ILE A 126 -12.98 -4.20 -5.38
N SER A 127 -13.57 -5.00 -4.51
CA SER A 127 -14.60 -4.57 -3.56
C SER A 127 -14.41 -5.14 -2.14
N THR A 128 -13.48 -6.08 -1.97
CA THR A 128 -13.25 -6.78 -0.71
C THR A 128 -11.84 -6.55 -0.19
N MET A 129 -11.67 -6.64 1.15
CA MET A 129 -10.34 -6.57 1.76
C MET A 129 -9.43 -7.73 1.35
N ASP A 130 -9.97 -8.91 1.04
CA ASP A 130 -9.17 -10.05 0.60
C ASP A 130 -8.54 -9.80 -0.78
N GLU A 131 -9.31 -9.22 -1.72
CA GLU A 131 -8.80 -8.77 -3.02
C GLU A 131 -7.74 -7.67 -2.85
N PHE A 132 -7.98 -6.73 -1.95
CA PHE A 132 -7.00 -5.66 -1.65
C PHE A 132 -5.69 -6.23 -1.09
N VAL A 133 -5.75 -7.22 -0.17
CA VAL A 133 -4.56 -7.89 0.37
C VAL A 133 -3.79 -8.62 -0.73
N GLN A 134 -4.46 -9.25 -1.69
CA GLN A 134 -3.80 -9.87 -2.84
C GLN A 134 -3.04 -8.84 -3.68
N ILE A 135 -3.59 -7.63 -3.86
CA ILE A 135 -2.86 -6.54 -4.53
C ILE A 135 -1.64 -6.13 -3.71
N TYR A 136 -1.79 -5.99 -2.38
CA TYR A 136 -0.67 -5.67 -1.50
C TYR A 136 0.48 -6.68 -1.62
N GLU A 137 0.18 -7.97 -1.68
CA GLU A 137 1.17 -9.04 -1.81
C GLU A 137 1.90 -9.01 -3.18
N ASN A 138 1.19 -8.65 -4.26
CA ASN A 138 1.72 -8.65 -5.61
C ASN A 138 2.35 -7.31 -6.01
N ASN A 139 1.76 -6.20 -5.60
CA ASN A 139 2.17 -4.84 -5.94
C ASN A 139 1.87 -3.87 -4.78
N ARG A 140 2.80 -3.80 -3.82
CA ARG A 140 2.64 -2.96 -2.62
C ARG A 140 2.44 -1.48 -2.96
N ASN A 141 3.10 -0.95 -3.99
CA ASN A 141 2.99 0.47 -4.35
C ASN A 141 1.58 0.81 -4.82
N GLU A 142 0.97 -0.05 -5.63
CA GLU A 142 -0.42 0.08 -6.04
C GLU A 142 -1.37 0.00 -4.82
N ALA A 143 -1.14 -0.94 -3.91
CA ALA A 143 -1.92 -1.06 -2.68
C ALA A 143 -1.82 0.19 -1.80
N VAL A 144 -0.64 0.82 -1.72
CA VAL A 144 -0.47 2.12 -1.03
C VAL A 144 -1.33 3.20 -1.68
N ASP A 145 -1.32 3.31 -3.01
CA ASP A 145 -2.11 4.30 -3.72
C ASP A 145 -3.60 4.08 -3.52
N LEU A 146 -4.06 2.83 -3.62
CA LEU A 146 -5.46 2.46 -3.38
C LEU A 146 -5.91 2.72 -1.94
N PHE A 147 -5.05 2.45 -0.95
CA PHE A 147 -5.34 2.65 0.47
C PHE A 147 -5.63 4.12 0.82
N PHE A 148 -4.99 5.05 0.13
CA PHE A 148 -5.17 6.48 0.32
C PHE A 148 -6.24 7.12 -0.58
N LEU A 149 -7.00 6.32 -1.34
CA LEU A 149 -8.14 6.84 -2.10
C LEU A 149 -9.25 7.34 -1.17
N PRO A 150 -9.95 8.42 -1.53
CA PRO A 150 -11.03 8.99 -0.72
C PRO A 150 -12.19 8.01 -0.44
N ASN A 151 -12.41 7.05 -1.33
CA ASN A 151 -13.47 6.05 -1.22
C ASN A 151 -13.02 4.72 -0.62
N PHE A 152 -11.75 4.57 -0.19
CA PHE A 152 -11.24 3.34 0.42
C PHE A 152 -12.09 2.87 1.60
N GLU A 153 -12.38 3.78 2.52
CA GLU A 153 -13.20 3.49 3.70
C GLU A 153 -14.62 3.02 3.33
N GLU A 154 -15.20 3.66 2.33
CA GLU A 154 -16.56 3.33 1.89
C GLU A 154 -16.65 1.96 1.21
N VAL A 155 -15.59 1.55 0.50
CA VAL A 155 -15.54 0.28 -0.23
C VAL A 155 -15.15 -0.86 0.69
N PHE A 156 -14.06 -0.73 1.44
CA PHE A 156 -13.42 -1.85 2.12
C PHE A 156 -13.75 -1.97 3.61
N LEU A 157 -14.18 -0.87 4.24
CA LEU A 157 -14.42 -0.82 5.69
C LEU A 157 -15.89 -0.64 6.05
N GLN A 158 -16.80 -0.82 5.09
CA GLN A 158 -18.24 -0.76 5.35
C GLN A 158 -18.63 -1.88 6.34
N GLY A 159 -19.38 -1.51 7.40
CA GLY A 159 -19.78 -2.46 8.46
C GLY A 159 -18.68 -2.89 9.43
N LYS A 160 -17.48 -2.28 9.37
CA LYS A 160 -16.32 -2.61 10.21
C LYS A 160 -15.88 -1.39 11.04
N PRO A 161 -16.62 -0.98 12.08
CA PRO A 161 -16.35 0.26 12.82
C PRO A 161 -14.97 0.30 13.48
N GLU A 162 -14.50 -0.83 14.02
CA GLU A 162 -13.17 -0.93 14.66
C GLU A 162 -12.05 -0.69 13.65
N GLN A 163 -12.16 -1.22 12.44
CA GLN A 163 -11.16 -1.01 11.40
C GLN A 163 -11.19 0.42 10.84
N LYS A 164 -12.34 1.08 10.83
CA LYS A 164 -12.45 2.51 10.48
C LYS A 164 -11.75 3.39 11.50
N GLU A 165 -11.95 3.14 12.78
CA GLU A 165 -11.28 3.86 13.86
C GLU A 165 -9.76 3.67 13.79
N LEU A 166 -9.30 2.44 13.56
CA LEU A 166 -7.89 2.11 13.34
C LEU A 166 -7.33 2.88 12.12
N TYR A 167 -8.03 2.86 10.98
CA TYR A 167 -7.65 3.57 9.77
C TYR A 167 -7.43 5.06 10.03
N HIS A 168 -8.39 5.73 10.69
CA HIS A 168 -8.27 7.14 11.02
C HIS A 168 -7.16 7.44 12.04
N SER A 169 -6.91 6.55 12.98
CA SER A 169 -5.86 6.74 13.99
C SER A 169 -4.46 6.71 13.38
N LEU A 170 -4.24 5.86 12.38
CA LEU A 170 -2.96 5.68 11.71
C LEU A 170 -2.61 6.79 10.70
N MET A 171 -3.60 7.50 10.17
CA MET A 171 -3.41 8.56 9.16
C MET A 171 -2.50 9.72 9.61
N LYS A 172 -2.09 9.76 10.86
CA LYS A 172 -1.20 10.79 11.42
C LYS A 172 0.30 10.47 11.25
N SER A 173 0.66 9.28 10.80
CA SER A 173 2.06 8.85 10.58
C SER A 173 2.67 9.49 9.33
N ARG A 174 4.01 9.48 9.20
CA ARG A 174 4.73 10.14 8.10
C ARG A 174 4.92 9.25 6.87
N SER A 175 5.09 7.94 7.04
CA SER A 175 5.33 6.98 5.96
C SER A 175 4.02 6.30 5.54
N LYS A 176 3.62 6.50 4.29
CA LYS A 176 2.42 5.86 3.73
C LYS A 176 2.49 4.34 3.73
N SER A 177 3.65 3.80 3.36
CA SER A 177 3.88 2.35 3.34
C SER A 177 3.82 1.74 4.74
N LEU A 178 4.34 2.45 5.74
CA LEU A 178 4.29 2.03 7.13
C LEU A 178 2.85 2.05 7.68
N ILE A 179 2.07 3.08 7.34
CA ILE A 179 0.66 3.18 7.74
C ILE A 179 -0.11 1.95 7.22
N LEU A 180 0.05 1.62 5.94
CA LEU A 180 -0.60 0.45 5.33
C LEU A 180 -0.17 -0.84 6.02
N GLU A 181 1.13 -1.01 6.27
CA GLU A 181 1.68 -2.17 6.96
C GLU A 181 1.09 -2.33 8.37
N GLU A 182 1.03 -1.23 9.13
CA GLU A 182 0.47 -1.22 10.47
C GLU A 182 -1.03 -1.50 10.47
N PHE A 183 -1.76 -0.94 9.50
CA PHE A 183 -3.19 -1.22 9.35
C PHE A 183 -3.44 -2.71 9.06
N LEU A 184 -2.78 -3.29 8.07
CA LEU A 184 -2.97 -4.69 7.70
C LEU A 184 -2.61 -5.65 8.83
N THR A 185 -1.54 -5.34 9.58
CA THR A 185 -1.11 -6.13 10.72
C THR A 185 -2.10 -6.02 11.89
N ALA A 186 -2.49 -4.80 12.28
CA ALA A 186 -3.38 -4.56 13.41
C ALA A 186 -4.82 -5.04 13.12
N ALA A 187 -5.27 -4.95 11.87
CA ALA A 187 -6.55 -5.49 11.42
C ALA A 187 -6.56 -7.01 11.24
N GLY A 188 -5.41 -7.68 11.40
CA GLY A 188 -5.30 -9.15 11.33
C GLY A 188 -5.24 -9.74 9.93
N TYR A 189 -4.99 -8.92 8.90
CA TYR A 189 -4.87 -9.39 7.51
C TYR A 189 -3.51 -9.97 7.18
N LYS A 190 -2.49 -9.68 7.99
CA LYS A 190 -1.15 -10.23 7.84
C LYS A 190 -0.42 -10.33 9.18
N ASN A 191 0.65 -11.14 9.21
CA ASN A 191 1.55 -11.21 10.34
C ASN A 191 2.57 -10.06 10.32
N THR A 192 3.09 -9.72 11.50
CA THR A 192 4.13 -8.70 11.66
C THR A 192 5.43 -9.15 11.02
N SER A 193 6.03 -8.30 10.21
CA SER A 193 7.36 -8.51 9.65
C SER A 193 8.42 -8.06 10.65
N PHE A 194 9.44 -8.88 10.85
CA PHE A 194 10.60 -8.62 11.70
C PHE A 194 11.89 -8.74 10.91
N LEU A 195 12.91 -8.06 11.39
CA LEU A 195 14.27 -8.20 10.91
C LEU A 195 15.04 -9.18 11.79
N ASP A 196 15.95 -9.90 11.15
CA ASP A 196 16.97 -10.70 11.80
C ASP A 196 18.33 -10.34 11.20
N VAL A 197 19.42 -10.70 11.89
CA VAL A 197 20.78 -10.43 11.44
C VAL A 197 21.54 -11.75 11.29
N SER A 198 22.43 -11.81 10.31
CA SER A 198 23.24 -13.00 10.07
C SER A 198 24.18 -13.32 11.24
N GLN A 199 24.56 -12.31 12.01
CA GLN A 199 25.43 -12.43 13.18
C GLN A 199 25.25 -11.24 14.13
N ASP A 200 25.28 -11.51 15.43
CA ASP A 200 25.17 -10.52 16.51
C ASP A 200 26.53 -9.98 16.98
N LYS A 201 27.62 -10.63 16.54
CA LYS A 201 28.98 -10.23 16.83
C LYS A 201 29.86 -10.28 15.59
N LEU A 202 30.54 -9.17 15.34
CA LEU A 202 31.51 -9.01 14.25
C LEU A 202 32.92 -8.77 14.81
N VAL A 203 33.91 -9.50 14.31
CA VAL A 203 35.33 -9.29 14.63
C VAL A 203 36.01 -8.83 13.34
N LEU A 204 36.63 -7.65 13.37
CA LEU A 204 37.42 -7.11 12.27
C LEU A 204 38.90 -7.34 12.58
N GLU A 205 39.54 -8.24 11.85
CA GLU A 205 40.99 -8.47 11.92
C GLU A 205 41.76 -7.36 11.18
N GLU A 206 43.04 -7.23 11.41
CA GLU A 206 43.84 -6.13 10.84
C GLU A 206 43.91 -6.17 9.31
N GLU A 207 43.84 -7.36 8.71
CA GLU A 207 43.88 -7.59 7.28
C GLU A 207 42.51 -7.26 6.64
N ASP A 208 41.42 -7.37 7.42
CA ASP A 208 40.04 -7.11 6.99
C ASP A 208 39.58 -5.78 7.59
N SER A 209 39.86 -4.67 6.90
CA SER A 209 39.37 -3.34 7.31
C SER A 209 37.85 -3.19 7.16
N SER A 210 37.20 -4.09 6.43
CA SER A 210 35.77 -4.11 6.15
C SER A 210 35.18 -5.50 6.27
N ALA A 211 33.94 -5.58 6.65
CA ALA A 211 33.12 -6.80 6.61
C ALA A 211 31.74 -6.50 6.07
N GLN A 212 31.07 -7.52 5.55
CA GLN A 212 29.71 -7.43 5.07
C GLN A 212 28.75 -8.05 6.09
N LEU A 213 27.70 -7.33 6.41
CA LEU A 213 26.58 -7.79 7.25
C LEU A 213 25.32 -7.95 6.41
N GLU A 214 24.50 -8.89 6.81
CA GLU A 214 23.25 -9.22 6.15
C GLU A 214 22.09 -9.02 7.13
N LEU A 215 21.11 -8.22 6.73
CA LEU A 215 19.80 -8.14 7.35
C LEU A 215 18.84 -9.06 6.60
N LEU A 216 18.05 -9.79 7.35
CA LEU A 216 17.06 -10.75 6.86
C LEU A 216 15.66 -10.28 7.23
N LEU A 217 14.78 -10.21 6.26
CA LEU A 217 13.36 -9.99 6.49
C LEU A 217 12.69 -11.34 6.75
N THR A 218 12.18 -11.57 7.94
CA THR A 218 11.63 -12.88 8.35
C THR A 218 10.33 -13.26 7.65
N GLN A 219 9.56 -12.27 7.23
CA GLN A 219 8.31 -12.42 6.48
C GLN A 219 8.13 -11.26 5.51
N PRO A 220 7.45 -11.46 4.37
CA PRO A 220 7.13 -10.38 3.45
C PRO A 220 6.36 -9.26 4.14
N GLY A 221 6.79 -8.01 3.92
CA GLY A 221 6.14 -6.85 4.49
C GLY A 221 6.98 -5.60 4.38
N TYR A 222 6.48 -4.50 4.91
CA TYR A 222 7.20 -3.23 4.90
C TYR A 222 7.88 -2.97 6.25
N VAL A 223 9.19 -2.76 6.18
CA VAL A 223 10.01 -2.33 7.30
C VAL A 223 10.88 -1.18 6.81
N GLU A 224 11.03 -0.15 7.61
CA GLU A 224 11.99 0.94 7.38
C GLU A 224 12.74 1.22 8.68
N GLY A 225 13.97 1.70 8.55
CA GLY A 225 14.79 1.97 9.73
C GLY A 225 16.09 2.68 9.41
N SER A 226 16.92 2.82 10.45
CA SER A 226 18.25 3.41 10.40
C SER A 226 19.29 2.45 10.95
N ILE A 227 20.53 2.58 10.44
CA ILE A 227 21.70 1.83 10.88
C ILE A 227 22.73 2.87 11.29
N TYR A 228 23.24 2.78 12.53
CA TYR A 228 24.24 3.72 13.01
C TYR A 228 25.21 3.07 14.01
N SER A 229 26.39 3.66 14.14
CA SER A 229 27.44 3.26 15.07
C SER A 229 27.29 4.10 16.33
N GLU A 230 27.25 3.48 17.52
CA GLU A 230 27.04 4.16 18.80
C GLU A 230 28.16 5.18 19.10
N LYS A 231 29.44 4.75 18.95
CA LYS A 231 30.62 5.58 19.20
C LYS A 231 31.11 6.32 17.96
N GLY A 232 30.52 6.06 16.80
CA GLY A 232 30.93 6.62 15.52
C GLY A 232 32.31 6.16 15.05
N GLN A 233 32.83 5.03 15.55
CA GLN A 233 34.16 4.47 15.20
C GLN A 233 34.09 3.54 13.97
N ILE A 234 32.90 3.14 13.62
CA ILE A 234 32.60 2.31 12.45
C ILE A 234 31.92 3.18 11.39
N GLN A 235 32.36 3.03 10.15
CA GLN A 235 31.70 3.58 8.98
C GLN A 235 30.79 2.52 8.40
N ILE A 236 29.55 2.88 8.13
CA ILE A 236 28.51 2.00 7.61
C ILE A 236 28.13 2.50 6.22
N SER A 237 28.09 1.58 5.24
CA SER A 237 27.81 1.96 3.84
C SER A 237 26.37 2.42 3.60
N ARG A 238 25.47 2.16 4.56
CA ARG A 238 24.06 2.51 4.47
C ARG A 238 23.53 2.91 5.85
N GLU A 239 23.09 4.17 5.97
CA GLU A 239 22.55 4.70 7.23
C GLU A 239 21.02 4.57 7.35
N ARG A 240 20.31 4.37 6.24
CA ARG A 240 18.86 4.18 6.20
C ARG A 240 18.51 3.09 5.21
N PHE A 241 17.42 2.39 5.49
CA PHE A 241 16.89 1.35 4.63
C PHE A 241 15.37 1.30 4.68
N SER A 242 14.80 0.70 3.66
CA SER A 242 13.40 0.28 3.60
C SER A 242 13.30 -1.10 2.98
N SER A 243 12.13 -1.71 3.02
CA SER A 243 11.90 -3.02 2.37
C SER A 243 12.17 -3.02 0.86
N ASP A 244 12.18 -1.86 0.22
CA ASP A 244 12.50 -1.72 -1.22
C ASP A 244 14.00 -1.94 -1.51
N ASP A 245 14.83 -1.87 -0.50
CA ASP A 245 16.28 -2.13 -0.59
C ASP A 245 16.65 -3.62 -0.47
N PHE A 246 15.67 -4.47 -0.09
CA PHE A 246 15.89 -5.90 0.06
C PHE A 246 15.74 -6.63 -1.27
N THR A 247 16.64 -7.56 -1.53
CA THR A 247 16.56 -8.49 -2.67
C THR A 247 16.42 -9.89 -2.11
N ASP A 248 15.37 -10.61 -2.51
CA ASP A 248 15.07 -11.95 -1.99
C ASP A 248 15.02 -12.01 -0.44
N GLY A 249 14.48 -10.96 0.19
CA GLY A 249 14.36 -10.85 1.64
C GLY A 249 15.67 -10.52 2.37
N LYS A 250 16.73 -10.12 1.66
CA LYS A 250 18.07 -9.84 2.18
C LYS A 250 18.53 -8.44 1.81
N LEU A 251 19.13 -7.75 2.78
CA LEU A 251 19.84 -6.50 2.58
C LEU A 251 21.29 -6.65 3.04
N LEU A 252 22.23 -6.39 2.15
CA LEU A 252 23.66 -6.42 2.43
C LEU A 252 24.17 -4.98 2.64
N PHE A 253 24.99 -4.79 3.66
CA PHE A 253 25.69 -3.53 3.89
C PHE A 253 27.11 -3.78 4.40
N ASN A 254 28.03 -2.88 4.05
CA ASN A 254 29.43 -2.98 4.46
C ASN A 254 29.67 -2.17 5.73
N VAL A 255 30.50 -2.71 6.57
CA VAL A 255 30.97 -2.15 7.84
C VAL A 255 32.48 -2.00 7.76
N GLU A 256 32.97 -0.79 7.92
CA GLU A 256 34.41 -0.49 7.84
C GLU A 256 34.89 0.20 9.12
N ARG A 257 36.07 -0.23 9.60
CA ARG A 257 36.73 0.44 10.71
C ARG A 257 37.34 1.77 10.23
N LYS A 258 37.06 2.86 10.96
CA LYS A 258 37.76 4.12 10.70
C LYS A 258 39.25 3.97 10.91
N GLN A 259 40.04 4.60 10.06
CA GLN A 259 41.51 4.51 10.09
C GLN A 259 42.09 5.02 11.43
N ASN A 260 43.25 4.46 11.83
CA ASN A 260 44.03 4.83 13.03
C ASN A 260 43.47 4.39 14.39
N LEU A 261 42.52 3.48 14.46
CA LEU A 261 42.07 2.86 15.70
C LEU A 261 42.90 1.59 15.96
N LEU A 262 43.58 1.54 17.13
CA LEU A 262 44.43 0.38 17.49
C LEU A 262 43.56 -0.85 17.87
N ASN A 263 42.99 -0.84 19.04
CA ASN A 263 42.08 -1.86 19.53
C ASN A 263 40.84 -1.16 20.03
N GLY A 264 39.67 -1.76 19.85
CA GLY A 264 38.43 -1.16 20.31
C GLY A 264 37.22 -2.01 20.06
N SER A 265 36.10 -1.45 20.46
CA SER A 265 34.78 -2.01 20.22
C SER A 265 33.77 -0.90 20.02
N ASP A 266 32.80 -1.19 19.20
CA ASP A 266 31.64 -0.32 18.94
C ASP A 266 30.39 -1.20 18.86
N ILE A 267 29.22 -0.57 18.90
CA ILE A 267 27.95 -1.24 18.70
C ILE A 267 27.27 -0.59 17.49
N ILE A 268 26.80 -1.41 16.58
CA ILE A 268 25.96 -1.00 15.48
C ILE A 268 24.53 -1.24 15.91
N HIS A 269 23.72 -0.17 15.88
CA HIS A 269 22.28 -0.22 16.10
C HIS A 269 21.54 -0.26 14.77
N ILE A 270 20.54 -1.13 14.69
CA ILE A 270 19.58 -1.18 13.60
C ILE A 270 18.22 -0.90 14.21
N ASP A 271 17.78 0.35 14.07
CA ASP A 271 16.59 0.87 14.71
C ASP A 271 15.43 0.97 13.72
N THR A 272 14.32 0.34 14.09
CA THR A 272 13.04 0.39 13.38
C THR A 272 11.92 0.83 14.34
N VAL A 273 10.74 1.08 13.84
CA VAL A 273 9.57 1.40 14.70
C VAL A 273 9.26 0.30 15.73
N ARG A 274 9.67 -0.95 15.47
CA ARG A 274 9.30 -2.13 16.28
C ARG A 274 10.46 -2.88 16.90
N GLN A 275 11.68 -2.65 16.43
CA GLN A 275 12.87 -3.40 16.86
C GLN A 275 14.06 -2.47 16.94
N ASP A 276 14.89 -2.70 17.95
CA ASP A 276 16.26 -2.21 18.06
C ASP A 276 17.18 -3.45 18.14
N ILE A 277 18.02 -3.64 17.11
CA ILE A 277 18.94 -4.76 17.02
C ILE A 277 20.36 -4.23 17.21
N GLU A 278 21.10 -4.84 18.11
CA GLU A 278 22.49 -4.47 18.43
C GLU A 278 23.45 -5.51 17.87
N ILE A 279 24.49 -5.05 17.17
CA ILE A 279 25.59 -5.88 16.69
C ILE A 279 26.87 -5.38 17.32
N SER A 280 27.51 -6.24 18.12
CA SER A 280 28.81 -5.94 18.73
C SER A 280 29.92 -6.04 17.71
N VAL A 281 30.73 -5.00 17.54
CA VAL A 281 31.88 -4.98 16.64
C VAL A 281 33.14 -4.80 17.46
N GLU A 282 34.06 -5.73 17.32
CA GLU A 282 35.36 -5.70 17.99
C GLU A 282 36.50 -5.73 16.95
N TRP A 283 37.58 -5.06 17.22
CA TRP A 283 38.77 -5.09 16.35
C TRP A 283 40.08 -5.04 17.15
N TRP A 284 41.08 -5.68 16.59
CA TRP A 284 42.41 -5.70 17.12
C TRP A 284 43.42 -5.32 16.04
N ALA A 285 44.40 -4.45 16.41
CA ALA A 285 45.55 -4.24 15.58
C ALA A 285 46.52 -5.39 15.84
N LYS A 286 47.05 -6.05 14.81
CA LYS A 286 48.20 -6.96 14.94
C LYS A 286 49.34 -6.23 15.64
N GLN A 287 49.90 -6.83 16.68
CA GLN A 287 51.14 -6.35 17.27
C GLN A 287 52.23 -6.38 16.20
N THR A 288 52.52 -5.21 15.60
CA THR A 288 53.64 -5.12 14.66
C THR A 288 54.94 -5.49 15.36
N ALA A 289 55.94 -6.00 14.63
CA ALA A 289 57.27 -6.32 15.17
C ALA A 289 57.85 -5.12 15.95
N LEU A 290 57.54 -3.90 15.56
CA LEU A 290 57.90 -2.64 16.26
C LEU A 290 57.23 -2.51 17.63
N THR A 291 56.00 -3.00 17.81
CA THR A 291 55.27 -2.96 19.10
C THR A 291 55.88 -3.99 20.06
N LYS A 292 56.17 -5.19 19.59
CA LYS A 292 56.89 -6.23 20.37
C LYS A 292 58.28 -5.77 20.81
N GLU A 293 58.99 -5.04 19.95
CA GLU A 293 60.29 -4.47 20.30
C GLU A 293 60.18 -3.37 21.36
N LYS A 294 59.15 -2.49 21.26
CA LYS A 294 58.84 -1.46 22.26
C LYS A 294 58.45 -2.09 23.60
N GLU A 295 57.64 -3.11 23.61
CA GLU A 295 57.27 -3.86 24.81
C GLU A 295 58.47 -4.52 25.47
N LYS A 296 59.32 -5.16 24.67
CA LYS A 296 60.60 -5.75 25.14
C LYS A 296 61.52 -4.68 25.75
N LYS A 297 61.62 -3.50 25.10
CA LYS A 297 62.41 -2.39 25.64
C LYS A 297 61.80 -1.83 26.94
N LEU A 298 60.46 -1.75 27.04
CA LEU A 298 59.78 -1.30 28.26
C LEU A 298 59.94 -2.31 29.39
N TYR A 299 59.84 -3.61 29.11
CA TYR A 299 60.09 -4.68 30.06
C TYR A 299 61.51 -4.63 30.60
N LEU A 300 62.50 -4.49 29.71
CA LEU A 300 63.92 -4.38 30.14
C LEU A 300 64.15 -3.11 30.97
N LYS A 301 63.53 -1.98 30.65
CA LYS A 301 63.60 -0.75 31.48
C LYS A 301 63.01 -0.97 32.86
N LYS A 302 61.85 -1.63 32.97
CA LYS A 302 61.22 -1.94 34.27
C LYS A 302 62.11 -2.88 35.10
N LYS A 303 62.64 -3.94 34.51
CA LYS A 303 63.58 -4.87 35.17
C LYS A 303 64.85 -4.16 35.67
N ARG A 304 65.41 -3.25 34.85
CA ARG A 304 66.60 -2.43 35.28
C ARG A 304 66.26 -1.48 36.43
N ALA A 305 65.10 -0.84 36.39
CA ALA A 305 64.67 0.03 37.47
C ALA A 305 64.43 -0.72 38.77
N GLN A 306 63.86 -1.93 38.69
CA GLN A 306 63.66 -2.81 39.85
C GLN A 306 65.00 -3.31 40.42
N LEU A 307 65.95 -3.74 39.57
CA LEU A 307 67.29 -4.14 39.97
C LEU A 307 68.00 -2.98 40.67
N MET A 308 67.92 -1.78 40.13
CA MET A 308 68.51 -0.59 40.72
C MET A 308 67.85 -0.22 42.06
N HIS A 309 66.56 -0.36 42.19
CA HIS A 309 65.83 -0.19 43.44
C HIS A 309 66.25 -1.19 44.50
N ASN A 310 66.26 -2.47 44.19
CA ASN A 310 66.76 -3.53 45.10
C ASN A 310 68.25 -3.36 45.49
N TYR A 311 69.09 -2.90 44.54
CA TYR A 311 70.52 -2.59 44.86
C TYR A 311 70.59 -1.42 45.86
N LEU A 312 69.78 -0.38 45.76
CA LEU A 312 69.76 0.73 46.72
C LEU A 312 69.33 0.25 48.11
N TYR A 313 68.32 -0.61 48.22
CA TYR A 313 67.91 -1.21 49.49
C TYR A 313 68.94 -2.06 50.09
N PHE A 314 69.70 -2.83 49.32
CA PHE A 314 70.86 -3.61 49.80
C PHE A 314 71.99 -2.65 50.32
N ARG A 315 72.29 -1.63 49.57
CA ARG A 315 73.32 -0.63 49.96
C ARG A 315 72.95 0.15 51.23
N THR A 316 71.72 0.35 51.52
CA THR A 316 71.22 1.00 52.74
C THR A 316 71.07 0.00 53.92
N GLY A 317 71.32 -1.28 53.73
CA GLY A 317 71.13 -2.28 54.74
C GLY A 317 69.69 -2.68 55.00
N SER A 318 68.78 -2.30 54.12
CA SER A 318 67.35 -2.56 54.26
C SER A 318 66.96 -4.00 53.84
N ILE A 319 67.77 -4.68 53.03
CA ILE A 319 67.66 -6.11 52.65
C ILE A 319 69.01 -6.78 52.72
N ALA A 320 69.02 -8.12 52.98
CA ALA A 320 70.24 -8.94 52.99
C ALA A 320 70.74 -9.22 51.57
N PHE A 321 72.00 -9.60 51.45
CA PHE A 321 72.60 -9.92 50.16
C PHE A 321 71.93 -11.13 49.49
N GLU A 322 71.46 -12.09 50.26
CA GLU A 322 70.82 -13.30 49.81
C GLU A 322 69.44 -12.92 49.13
N ASP A 323 68.68 -12.05 49.78
CA ASP A 323 67.36 -11.52 49.21
C ASP A 323 67.58 -10.70 47.94
N PHE A 324 68.70 -9.89 47.90
CA PHE A 324 69.09 -9.14 46.70
C PHE A 324 69.50 -10.09 45.55
N ALA A 325 70.25 -11.17 45.88
CA ALA A 325 70.70 -12.10 44.88
C ALA A 325 69.57 -12.95 44.29
N GLU A 326 68.56 -13.37 45.11
CA GLU A 326 67.44 -14.13 44.63
C GLU A 326 66.56 -13.28 43.70
N ASP A 327 66.24 -12.05 44.06
CA ASP A 327 65.38 -11.11 43.24
C ASP A 327 66.14 -10.66 41.97
N SER A 328 67.43 -10.78 41.88
CA SER A 328 68.28 -10.39 40.75
C SER A 328 68.56 -11.53 39.76
N GLY A 329 68.25 -12.76 40.13
CA GLY A 329 68.58 -13.99 39.35
C GLY A 329 67.52 -14.53 38.46
N HIS A 330 66.35 -13.90 38.43
CA HIS A 330 65.21 -14.28 37.58
C HIS A 330 64.88 -13.24 36.46
#